data_dfc1b0d9c1cd5c75bacad4a3648ce6a5
#
_entry.id   dfc1b0d9c1cd5c75bacad4a3648ce6a5
#
_cell.length_a   1.000
_cell.length_b   1.000
_cell.length_c   1.000
_cell.angle_alpha   90.00
_cell.angle_beta   90.00
_cell.angle_gamma   90.00
#
_symmetry.space_group_name_H-M   'P 1'
#
loop_
_entity.id
_entity.type
_entity.pdbx_description
1 polymer ?
#
loop_
_entity_poly.entity_id
_entity_poly.type
_entity_poly.pdbx_seq_one_letter_code
_entity_poly.pdbx_strand_id
1 'polypeptide(L)'
;MYRSHVLVCGGTGCTSSGSQQIMETLKEEIKKAGLEKEVSVVQTGCHGLCALGPIMIVYPDASFYSMVKVEDIPEIVQEHLLKGRVVTRLLYQETVTPAGVKALIDTDFYKKQHRIALRNCGIINPEVIEEYIGTGGYAALGKVLTEMTPDD
;
A
#
# COMPACT_ATOMS: atom_id res chain seq x y z
N MET A 1 6.71 16.01 -4.86
CA MET A 1 7.00 14.57 -5.02
C MET A 1 7.16 14.00 -3.61
N TYR A 2 6.44 12.94 -3.26
CA TYR A 2 6.56 12.30 -1.96
C TYR A 2 7.76 11.35 -1.94
N ARG A 3 8.52 11.34 -0.84
CA ARG A 3 9.64 10.39 -0.65
C ARG A 3 9.16 9.02 -0.15
N SER A 4 7.96 8.99 0.46
CA SER A 4 7.40 7.75 1.01
C SER A 4 5.89 7.69 0.77
N HIS A 5 5.41 6.49 0.50
CA HIS A 5 3.97 6.20 0.38
C HIS A 5 3.59 5.16 1.42
N VAL A 6 2.57 5.47 2.21
CA VAL A 6 2.01 4.54 3.20
C VAL A 6 0.65 4.07 2.68
N LEU A 7 0.58 2.81 2.30
CA LEU A 7 -0.61 2.17 1.76
C LEU A 7 -1.35 1.45 2.89
N VAL A 8 -2.59 1.83 3.12
CA VAL A 8 -3.46 1.19 4.13
C VAL A 8 -4.56 0.41 3.42
N CYS A 9 -4.73 -0.84 3.78
CA CYS A 9 -5.75 -1.70 3.18
C CYS A 9 -7.16 -1.23 3.54
N GLY A 10 -7.96 -0.90 2.51
CA GLY A 10 -9.36 -0.49 2.61
C GLY A 10 -10.36 -1.62 2.34
N GLY A 11 -9.91 -2.88 2.27
CA GLY A 11 -10.80 -4.03 2.13
C GLY A 11 -11.71 -4.20 3.33
N THR A 12 -12.90 -4.78 3.14
CA THR A 12 -13.96 -4.90 4.16
C THR A 12 -13.46 -5.48 5.49
N GLY A 13 -12.62 -6.53 5.47
CA GLY A 13 -12.05 -7.12 6.68
C GLY A 13 -11.14 -6.15 7.45
N CYS A 14 -10.27 -5.42 6.76
CA CYS A 14 -9.42 -4.42 7.40
C CYS A 14 -10.22 -3.22 7.92
N THR A 15 -11.25 -2.78 7.19
CA THR A 15 -12.16 -1.70 7.61
C THR A 15 -12.92 -2.09 8.88
N SER A 16 -13.46 -3.32 8.93
CA SER A 16 -14.11 -3.84 10.13
C SER A 16 -13.16 -3.98 11.34
N SER A 17 -11.86 -4.11 11.08
CA SER A 17 -10.82 -4.19 12.10
C SER A 17 -10.17 -2.83 12.43
N GLY A 18 -10.75 -1.71 11.96
CA GLY A 18 -10.34 -0.36 12.34
C GLY A 18 -9.33 0.32 11.42
N SER A 19 -9.14 -0.15 10.17
CA SER A 19 -8.18 0.49 9.25
C SER A 19 -8.50 1.96 8.95
N GLN A 20 -9.77 2.36 9.05
CA GLN A 20 -10.17 3.76 8.90
C GLN A 20 -9.57 4.64 10.02
N GLN A 21 -9.70 4.23 11.26
CA GLN A 21 -9.13 4.94 12.41
C GLN A 21 -7.60 4.98 12.34
N ILE A 22 -6.97 3.89 11.89
CA ILE A 22 -5.53 3.84 11.64
C ILE A 22 -5.14 4.91 10.63
N MET A 23 -5.89 5.06 9.54
CA MET A 23 -5.62 6.03 8.48
C MET A 23 -5.77 7.48 8.97
N GLU A 24 -6.81 7.75 9.76
CA GLU A 24 -7.05 9.07 10.35
C GLU A 24 -5.92 9.44 11.32
N THR A 25 -5.61 8.55 12.26
CA THR A 25 -4.51 8.74 13.21
C THR A 25 -3.15 8.90 12.52
N LEU A 26 -2.91 8.13 11.46
CA LEU A 26 -1.69 8.21 10.67
C LEU A 26 -1.52 9.60 10.04
N LYS A 27 -2.58 10.14 9.43
CA LYS A 27 -2.57 11.51 8.86
C LYS A 27 -2.31 12.57 9.94
N GLU A 28 -2.90 12.42 11.12
CA GLU A 28 -2.68 13.35 12.25
C GLU A 28 -1.23 13.29 12.76
N GLU A 29 -0.68 12.09 12.95
CA GLU A 29 0.69 11.93 13.45
C GLU A 29 1.73 12.38 12.41
N ILE A 30 1.50 12.14 11.11
CA ILE A 30 2.32 12.69 10.01
C ILE A 30 2.32 14.22 10.05
N LYS A 31 1.16 14.83 10.28
CA LYS A 31 1.02 16.28 10.42
C LYS A 31 1.77 16.82 11.63
N LYS A 32 1.63 16.18 12.80
CA LYS A 32 2.36 16.55 14.02
C LYS A 32 3.87 16.43 13.83
N ALA A 33 4.32 15.47 13.04
CA ALA A 33 5.74 15.27 12.71
C ALA A 33 6.26 16.20 11.59
N GLY A 34 5.40 17.03 10.97
CA GLY A 34 5.77 17.92 9.88
C GLY A 34 6.08 17.24 8.55
N LEU A 35 5.61 16.00 8.36
CA LEU A 35 5.92 15.15 7.20
C LEU A 35 4.86 15.19 6.08
N GLU A 36 3.87 16.08 6.14
CA GLU A 36 2.74 16.14 5.20
C GLU A 36 3.15 16.31 3.73
N LYS A 37 4.26 17.00 3.48
CA LYS A 37 4.79 17.21 2.12
C LYS A 37 5.72 16.10 1.64
N GLU A 38 6.08 15.18 2.53
CA GLU A 38 7.06 14.13 2.26
C GLU A 38 6.44 12.73 2.22
N VAL A 39 5.34 12.52 2.94
CA VAL A 39 4.68 11.22 3.07
C VAL A 39 3.25 11.29 2.58
N SER A 40 2.89 10.43 1.64
CA SER A 40 1.53 10.26 1.15
C SER A 40 0.86 9.05 1.82
N VAL A 41 -0.35 9.23 2.32
CA VAL A 41 -1.18 8.14 2.86
C VAL A 41 -2.24 7.78 1.83
N VAL A 42 -2.23 6.54 1.39
CA VAL A 42 -3.11 6.04 0.32
C VAL A 42 -3.96 4.89 0.84
N GLN A 43 -5.27 4.99 0.65
CA GLN A 43 -6.16 3.86 0.85
C GLN A 43 -6.14 2.96 -0.39
N THR A 44 -5.77 1.70 -0.22
CA THR A 44 -5.76 0.74 -1.33
C THR A 44 -6.98 -0.18 -1.28
N GLY A 45 -7.20 -0.93 -2.37
CA GLY A 45 -8.09 -2.08 -2.37
C GLY A 45 -7.58 -3.22 -1.46
N CYS A 46 -8.33 -4.33 -1.44
CA CYS A 46 -7.99 -5.48 -0.60
C CYS A 46 -6.74 -6.21 -1.10
N HIS A 47 -5.80 -6.48 -0.20
CA HIS A 47 -4.59 -7.27 -0.48
C HIS A 47 -4.84 -8.79 -0.47
N GLY A 48 -6.03 -9.25 -0.07
CA GLY A 48 -6.37 -10.68 0.00
C GLY A 48 -5.89 -11.41 1.27
N LEU A 49 -5.20 -10.72 2.18
CA LEU A 49 -4.63 -11.28 3.40
C LEU A 49 -5.43 -10.82 4.65
N CYS A 50 -6.77 -10.96 4.60
CA CYS A 50 -7.67 -10.43 5.63
C CYS A 50 -7.39 -10.96 7.05
N ALA A 51 -6.86 -12.19 7.17
CA ALA A 51 -6.46 -12.76 8.47
C ALA A 51 -5.29 -12.00 9.14
N LEU A 52 -4.54 -11.21 8.39
CA LEU A 52 -3.41 -10.40 8.86
C LEU A 52 -3.78 -8.92 9.03
N GLY A 53 -5.05 -8.58 8.82
CA GLY A 53 -5.52 -7.19 8.90
C GLY A 53 -5.61 -6.65 10.33
N PRO A 54 -5.57 -5.32 10.49
CA PRO A 54 -5.28 -4.30 9.47
C PRO A 54 -3.87 -4.35 8.91
N ILE A 55 -3.76 -4.12 7.58
CA ILE A 55 -2.50 -4.20 6.84
C ILE A 55 -2.05 -2.81 6.42
N MET A 56 -0.74 -2.56 6.54
CA MET A 56 -0.09 -1.35 6.08
C MET A 56 1.22 -1.70 5.35
N ILE A 57 1.47 -1.05 4.22
CA ILE A 57 2.74 -1.18 3.48
C ILE A 57 3.39 0.19 3.36
N VAL A 58 4.67 0.26 3.67
CA VAL A 58 5.47 1.50 3.56
C VAL A 58 6.47 1.35 2.43
N TYR A 59 6.39 2.25 1.44
CA TYR A 59 7.37 2.38 0.35
C TYR A 59 8.33 3.54 0.62
N PRO A 60 9.59 3.44 0.12
CA PRO A 60 10.09 2.57 -0.95
C PRO A 60 10.54 1.17 -0.52
N ASP A 61 10.80 0.92 0.75
CA ASP A 61 11.37 -0.35 1.25
C ASP A 61 10.37 -1.52 1.26
N ALA A 62 9.10 -1.26 0.91
CA ALA A 62 8.01 -2.23 0.87
C ALA A 62 7.80 -2.98 2.20
N SER A 63 8.08 -2.32 3.33
CA SER A 63 7.86 -2.88 4.66
C SER A 63 6.39 -3.22 4.88
N PHE A 64 6.11 -4.51 5.09
CA PHE A 64 4.76 -5.02 5.25
C PHE A 64 4.43 -5.22 6.73
N TYR A 65 3.59 -4.34 7.24
CA TYR A 65 3.06 -4.40 8.60
C TYR A 65 1.73 -5.12 8.65
N SER A 66 1.57 -6.03 9.60
CA SER A 66 0.34 -6.81 9.83
C SER A 66 -0.22 -6.59 11.23
N MET A 67 -1.53 -6.79 11.38
CA MET A 67 -2.24 -6.63 12.66
C MET A 67 -1.98 -5.27 13.33
N VAL A 68 -1.83 -4.23 12.53
CA VAL A 68 -1.54 -2.88 13.00
C VAL A 68 -2.71 -2.33 13.81
N LYS A 69 -2.40 -1.70 14.94
CA LYS A 69 -3.38 -1.05 15.80
C LYS A 69 -3.17 0.46 15.79
N VAL A 70 -4.17 1.19 16.24
CA VAL A 70 -4.10 2.67 16.35
C VAL A 70 -2.94 3.10 17.25
N GLU A 71 -2.69 2.34 18.33
CA GLU A 71 -1.63 2.60 19.30
C GLU A 71 -0.22 2.44 18.71
N ASP A 72 -0.07 1.70 17.59
CA ASP A 72 1.21 1.50 16.92
C ASP A 72 1.62 2.69 16.02
N ILE A 73 0.65 3.52 15.65
CA ILE A 73 0.85 4.58 14.65
C ILE A 73 1.89 5.61 15.07
N PRO A 74 1.90 6.13 16.31
CA PRO A 74 2.93 7.07 16.74
C PRO A 74 4.35 6.50 16.62
N GLU A 75 4.54 5.21 16.94
CA GLU A 75 5.83 4.53 16.81
C GLU A 75 6.24 4.39 15.34
N ILE A 76 5.32 3.97 14.45
CA ILE A 76 5.58 3.86 13.02
C ILE A 76 6.00 5.22 12.44
N VAL A 77 5.30 6.29 12.79
CA VAL A 77 5.63 7.63 12.29
C VAL A 77 7.01 8.08 12.81
N GLN A 78 7.29 7.92 14.10
CA GLN A 78 8.52 8.39 14.71
C GLN A 78 9.75 7.55 14.31
N GLU A 79 9.62 6.22 14.29
CA GLU A 79 10.76 5.36 14.01
C GLU A 79 10.92 5.12 12.50
N HIS A 80 9.86 4.75 11.78
CA HIS A 80 9.98 4.40 10.38
C HIS A 80 9.93 5.63 9.46
N LEU A 81 8.87 6.46 9.55
CA LEU A 81 8.70 7.55 8.61
C LEU A 81 9.66 8.73 8.85
N LEU A 82 9.98 9.04 10.11
CA LEU A 82 10.87 10.14 10.46
C LEU A 82 12.36 9.71 10.48
N LYS A 83 12.68 8.57 11.11
CA LYS A 83 14.07 8.13 11.36
C LYS A 83 14.54 7.05 10.41
N GLY A 84 13.69 6.48 9.56
CA GLY A 84 14.02 5.39 8.62
C GLY A 84 14.28 4.04 9.27
N ARG A 85 13.81 3.82 10.52
CA ARG A 85 14.01 2.57 11.25
C ARG A 85 12.73 1.75 11.27
N VAL A 86 12.72 0.65 10.55
CA VAL A 86 11.57 -0.25 10.46
C VAL A 86 11.18 -0.81 11.85
N VAL A 87 9.88 -0.79 12.16
CA VAL A 87 9.32 -1.34 13.40
C VAL A 87 9.17 -2.85 13.27
N THR A 88 10.23 -3.59 13.59
CA THR A 88 10.36 -5.03 13.31
C THR A 88 9.28 -5.90 13.96
N ARG A 89 8.75 -5.50 15.13
CA ARG A 89 7.70 -6.27 15.82
C ARG A 89 6.38 -6.35 15.06
N LEU A 90 6.12 -5.40 14.17
CA LEU A 90 4.91 -5.31 13.36
C LEU A 90 5.05 -5.95 11.99
N LEU A 91 6.28 -6.30 11.58
CA LEU A 91 6.50 -6.93 10.29
C LEU A 91 5.83 -8.30 10.22
N TYR A 92 5.25 -8.57 9.07
CA TYR A 92 4.75 -9.91 8.76
C TYR A 92 5.93 -10.90 8.68
N GLN A 93 5.88 -11.99 9.45
CA GLN A 93 7.02 -12.88 9.67
C GLN A 93 7.56 -13.53 8.39
N GLU A 94 6.71 -13.84 7.42
CA GLU A 94 7.17 -14.36 6.11
C GLU A 94 8.02 -13.35 5.32
N THR A 95 7.89 -12.05 5.61
CA THR A 95 8.71 -11.02 4.97
C THR A 95 10.04 -10.80 5.68
N VAL A 96 10.22 -11.35 6.88
CA VAL A 96 11.45 -11.24 7.66
C VAL A 96 12.36 -12.41 7.38
N THR A 97 13.56 -12.16 6.85
CA THR A 97 14.58 -13.19 6.60
C THR A 97 15.90 -12.78 7.20
N PRO A 98 16.85 -13.73 7.41
CA PRO A 98 18.19 -13.41 7.88
C PRO A 98 18.95 -12.42 6.97
N ALA A 99 18.54 -12.33 5.68
CA ALA A 99 19.10 -11.41 4.68
C ALA A 99 18.41 -10.04 4.64
N GLY A 100 17.34 -9.83 5.42
CA GLY A 100 16.56 -8.58 5.44
C GLY A 100 15.05 -8.80 5.24
N VAL A 101 14.34 -7.71 4.97
CA VAL A 101 12.89 -7.73 4.72
C VAL A 101 12.62 -8.00 3.24
N LYS A 102 11.81 -9.00 2.93
CA LYS A 102 11.32 -9.26 1.57
C LYS A 102 10.13 -8.36 1.24
N ALA A 103 9.99 -8.02 -0.02
CA ALA A 103 8.77 -7.41 -0.52
C ALA A 103 7.57 -8.39 -0.38
N LEU A 104 6.36 -7.84 -0.21
CA LEU A 104 5.13 -8.63 -0.13
C LEU A 104 4.96 -9.59 -1.32
N ILE A 105 5.37 -9.14 -2.52
CA ILE A 105 5.30 -9.93 -3.76
C ILE A 105 6.17 -11.19 -3.71
N ASP A 106 7.17 -11.21 -2.84
CA ASP A 106 8.09 -12.34 -2.66
C ASP A 106 7.59 -13.40 -1.67
N THR A 107 6.45 -13.16 -1.03
CA THR A 107 5.82 -14.14 -0.12
C THR A 107 5.22 -15.30 -0.90
N ASP A 108 5.13 -16.48 -0.29
CA ASP A 108 4.60 -17.68 -0.94
C ASP A 108 3.17 -17.52 -1.42
N PHE A 109 2.37 -16.73 -0.73
CA PHE A 109 1.01 -16.39 -1.13
C PHE A 109 0.99 -15.65 -2.48
N TYR A 110 1.79 -14.60 -2.63
CA TYR A 110 1.80 -13.77 -3.85
C TYR A 110 2.54 -14.43 -5.01
N LYS A 111 3.62 -15.17 -4.76
CA LYS A 111 4.37 -15.88 -5.81
C LYS A 111 3.52 -16.88 -6.59
N LYS A 112 2.50 -17.44 -5.95
CA LYS A 112 1.59 -18.43 -6.56
C LYS A 112 0.40 -17.78 -7.27
N GLN A 113 0.25 -16.45 -7.22
CA GLN A 113 -0.86 -15.73 -7.83
C GLN A 113 -0.45 -15.03 -9.11
N HIS A 114 -1.30 -15.15 -10.13
CA HIS A 114 -1.24 -14.36 -11.34
C HIS A 114 -2.39 -13.35 -11.34
N ARG A 115 -2.11 -12.12 -10.86
CA ARG A 115 -3.11 -11.07 -10.73
C ARG A 115 -3.30 -10.36 -12.08
N ILE A 116 -4.51 -10.41 -12.64
CA ILE A 116 -4.89 -9.73 -13.87
C ILE A 116 -5.67 -8.46 -13.54
N ALA A 117 -6.85 -8.59 -12.94
CA ALA A 117 -7.71 -7.44 -12.61
C ALA A 117 -7.09 -6.56 -11.51
N LEU A 118 -6.45 -7.17 -10.52
CA LEU A 118 -5.85 -6.47 -9.37
C LEU A 118 -4.33 -6.25 -9.53
N ARG A 119 -3.81 -6.26 -10.77
CA ARG A 119 -2.36 -6.13 -11.01
C ARG A 119 -1.76 -4.86 -10.42
N ASN A 120 -2.49 -3.77 -10.42
CA ASN A 120 -2.05 -2.47 -9.92
C ASN A 120 -2.44 -2.21 -8.44
N CYS A 121 -3.17 -3.15 -7.80
CA CYS A 121 -3.56 -3.01 -6.40
C CYS A 121 -2.33 -3.03 -5.49
N GLY A 122 -2.17 -1.97 -4.68
CA GLY A 122 -1.01 -1.80 -3.81
C GLY A 122 0.24 -1.26 -4.54
N ILE A 123 0.12 -0.83 -5.80
CA ILE A 123 1.21 -0.25 -6.60
C ILE A 123 0.94 1.21 -6.89
N ILE A 124 -0.29 1.54 -7.32
CA ILE A 124 -0.71 2.91 -7.64
C ILE A 124 -1.75 3.42 -6.65
N ASN A 125 -1.87 4.74 -6.55
CA ASN A 125 -2.99 5.39 -5.90
C ASN A 125 -4.22 5.36 -6.84
N PRO A 126 -5.32 4.63 -6.51
CA PRO A 126 -6.48 4.50 -7.39
C PRO A 126 -7.27 5.81 -7.56
N GLU A 127 -7.03 6.83 -6.73
CA GLU A 127 -7.69 8.13 -6.80
C GLU A 127 -6.92 9.14 -7.67
N VAL A 128 -5.74 8.77 -8.21
CA VAL A 128 -4.87 9.63 -9.03
C VAL A 128 -4.83 9.09 -10.46
N ILE A 129 -5.50 9.82 -11.37
CA ILE A 129 -5.65 9.40 -12.77
C ILE A 129 -4.31 9.31 -13.51
N GLU A 130 -3.35 10.17 -13.18
CA GLU A 130 -2.01 10.19 -13.78
C GLU A 130 -1.25 8.89 -13.49
N GLU A 131 -1.41 8.31 -12.31
CA GLU A 131 -0.79 7.02 -11.96
C GLU A 131 -1.43 5.87 -12.74
N TYR A 132 -2.74 5.91 -12.96
CA TYR A 132 -3.44 4.94 -13.81
C TYR A 132 -2.98 5.03 -15.26
N ILE A 133 -2.88 6.24 -15.81
CA ILE A 133 -2.36 6.48 -17.18
C ILE A 133 -0.90 6.01 -17.28
N GLY A 134 -0.06 6.32 -16.29
CA GLY A 134 1.34 5.91 -16.25
C GLY A 134 1.57 4.39 -16.26
N THR A 135 0.57 3.61 -15.82
CA THR A 135 0.58 2.14 -15.88
C THR A 135 -0.13 1.55 -17.11
N GLY A 136 -0.37 2.35 -18.13
CA GLY A 136 -1.03 1.95 -19.38
C GLY A 136 -2.56 2.04 -19.33
N GLY A 137 -3.12 2.76 -18.37
CA GLY A 137 -4.55 3.05 -18.31
C GLY A 137 -5.01 3.79 -19.57
N TYR A 138 -6.20 3.45 -20.06
CA TYR A 138 -6.82 3.95 -21.30
C TYR A 138 -6.07 3.62 -22.62
N ALA A 139 -4.92 2.91 -22.59
CA ALA A 139 -4.22 2.54 -23.83
C ALA A 139 -5.10 1.71 -24.77
N ALA A 140 -5.86 0.75 -24.23
CA ALA A 140 -6.79 -0.05 -25.01
C ALA A 140 -7.93 0.80 -25.59
N LEU A 141 -8.48 1.74 -24.81
CA LEU A 141 -9.50 2.67 -25.30
C LEU A 141 -8.96 3.55 -26.42
N GLY A 142 -7.76 4.08 -26.29
CA GLY A 142 -7.08 4.84 -27.33
C GLY A 142 -6.98 4.05 -28.64
N LYS A 143 -6.54 2.80 -28.55
CA LYS A 143 -6.47 1.90 -29.71
C LYS A 143 -7.83 1.69 -30.38
N VAL A 144 -8.86 1.38 -29.60
CA VAL A 144 -10.22 1.19 -30.12
C VAL A 144 -10.73 2.43 -30.87
N LEU A 145 -10.52 3.61 -30.32
CA LEU A 145 -11.01 4.85 -30.91
C LEU A 145 -10.24 5.30 -32.15
N THR A 146 -9.01 4.87 -32.33
CA THR A 146 -8.15 5.38 -33.42
C THR A 146 -7.80 4.35 -34.49
N GLU A 147 -7.86 3.06 -34.17
CA GLU A 147 -7.33 1.98 -35.03
C GLU A 147 -8.37 0.90 -35.35
N MET A 148 -9.54 0.89 -34.70
CA MET A 148 -10.54 -0.17 -34.85
C MET A 148 -11.87 0.37 -35.38
N THR A 149 -12.61 -0.49 -36.04
CA THR A 149 -14.00 -0.22 -36.48
C THR A 149 -14.98 -0.87 -35.50
N PRO A 150 -16.29 -0.50 -35.52
CA PRO A 150 -17.30 -1.12 -34.66
C PRO A 150 -17.46 -2.64 -34.83
N ASP A 151 -17.00 -3.19 -35.95
CA ASP A 151 -17.11 -4.61 -36.27
C ASP A 151 -15.86 -5.43 -35.86
N ASP A 152 -14.76 -4.79 -35.43
CA ASP A 152 -13.52 -5.41 -34.92
C ASP A 152 -13.66 -5.83 -33.46
#